data_1b4027b9f0382a2b80ebcc7fd8ff387d
#
_entry.id   1b4027b9f0382a2b80ebcc7fd8ff387d
#
_cell.length_a   1.000
_cell.length_b   1.000
_cell.length_c   1.000
_cell.angle_alpha   90.00
_cell.angle_beta   90.00
_cell.angle_gamma   90.00
#
_symmetry.space_group_name_H-M   'P 1'
#
loop_
_entity.id
_entity.type
_entity.pdbx_description
1 polymer ?
#
loop_
_entity_poly.entity_id
_entity_poly.type
_entity_poly.pdbx_seq_one_letter_code
_entity_poly.pdbx_strand_id
1 'polypeptide(L)'
;MYEQQINAYFDAPARRAQLVEAISRLVRIRSVREEPQPGMPFGPGPAAALDEALKLAGELGFATKNYDNYVGAVDLNDKDTALHILCHLDVVGEGTGWTVTEPYEPKEVDGMLYGRGTDDDKGPAVAALLAMQAVRDLGVPLKHNARLLLGTDEESGSSDIEYYYGKEPYAPCTFSPDGEFPVINIEKGSYKPVFTKTWEAETATPRVKELHGGFRINVLPPEAECVIAGLSA
;
A
#
# COMPACT_ATOMS: atom_id res chain seq x y z
N MET A 1 3.65 24.06 -21.52
CA MET A 1 4.65 23.37 -22.38
C MET A 1 4.91 21.93 -21.90
N TYR A 2 5.33 21.72 -20.66
CA TYR A 2 5.59 20.34 -20.16
C TYR A 2 4.34 19.48 -20.03
N GLU A 3 3.20 20.03 -19.65
CA GLU A 3 1.94 19.29 -19.55
C GLU A 3 1.57 18.55 -20.84
N GLN A 4 1.64 19.23 -21.98
CA GLN A 4 1.37 18.61 -23.28
C GLN A 4 2.39 17.52 -23.62
N GLN A 5 3.67 17.71 -23.26
CA GLN A 5 4.72 16.72 -23.49
C GLN A 5 4.52 15.48 -22.59
N ILE A 6 4.10 15.68 -21.33
CA ILE A 6 3.80 14.59 -20.39
C ILE A 6 2.58 13.80 -20.88
N ASN A 7 1.51 14.47 -21.29
CA ASN A 7 0.33 13.81 -21.82
C ASN A 7 0.71 12.98 -23.07
N ALA A 8 1.43 13.56 -24.02
CA ALA A 8 1.88 12.83 -25.21
C ALA A 8 2.84 11.67 -24.89
N TYR A 9 3.65 11.77 -23.83
CA TYR A 9 4.52 10.70 -23.37
C TYR A 9 3.71 9.48 -22.89
N PHE A 10 2.61 9.71 -22.17
CA PHE A 10 1.78 8.63 -21.66
C PHE A 10 0.69 8.14 -22.63
N ASP A 11 0.33 8.92 -23.65
CA ASP A 11 -0.60 8.50 -24.70
C ASP A 11 -0.04 7.37 -25.59
N ALA A 12 1.27 7.13 -25.55
CA ALA A 12 1.90 6.07 -26.32
C ALA A 12 1.46 4.67 -25.81
N PRO A 13 0.96 3.77 -26.68
CA PRO A 13 0.52 2.42 -26.28
C PRO A 13 1.58 1.62 -25.51
N ALA A 14 2.85 1.81 -25.82
CA ALA A 14 3.96 1.16 -25.13
C ALA A 14 4.05 1.58 -23.66
N ARG A 15 3.68 2.83 -23.30
CA ARG A 15 3.68 3.32 -21.91
C ARG A 15 2.54 2.73 -21.11
N ARG A 16 1.36 2.55 -21.73
CA ARG A 16 0.26 1.82 -21.10
C ARG A 16 0.66 0.37 -20.82
N ALA A 17 1.24 -0.32 -21.79
CA ALA A 17 1.71 -1.68 -21.59
C ALA A 17 2.79 -1.77 -20.49
N GLN A 18 3.71 -0.81 -20.44
CA GLN A 18 4.72 -0.71 -19.38
C GLN A 18 4.08 -0.54 -18.00
N LEU A 19 3.07 0.34 -17.86
CA LEU A 19 2.34 0.56 -16.62
C LEU A 19 1.65 -0.73 -16.14
N VAL A 20 0.86 -1.36 -17.02
CA VAL A 20 0.12 -2.59 -16.70
C VAL A 20 1.06 -3.72 -16.30
N GLU A 21 2.15 -3.92 -17.01
CA GLU A 21 3.12 -4.98 -16.67
C GLU A 21 3.86 -4.66 -15.36
N ALA A 22 4.27 -3.42 -15.13
CA ALA A 22 4.95 -3.03 -13.90
C ALA A 22 4.05 -3.20 -12.66
N ILE A 23 2.78 -2.78 -12.73
CA ILE A 23 1.80 -3.04 -11.66
C ILE A 23 1.61 -4.56 -11.47
N SER A 24 1.45 -5.29 -12.57
CA SER A 24 1.23 -6.73 -12.54
C SER A 24 2.38 -7.50 -11.87
N ARG A 25 3.63 -7.07 -12.07
CA ARG A 25 4.81 -7.65 -11.40
C ARG A 25 4.66 -7.56 -9.88
N LEU A 26 4.27 -6.40 -9.36
CA LEU A 26 4.11 -6.20 -7.92
C LEU A 26 2.86 -6.91 -7.37
N VAL A 27 1.76 -6.91 -8.11
CA VAL A 27 0.49 -7.57 -7.70
C VAL A 27 0.67 -9.07 -7.55
N ARG A 28 1.49 -9.73 -8.38
CA ARG A 28 1.79 -11.18 -8.28
C ARG A 28 2.46 -11.56 -6.95
N ILE A 29 2.96 -10.60 -6.19
CA ILE A 29 3.60 -10.86 -4.91
C ILE A 29 2.58 -10.62 -3.79
N ARG A 30 2.27 -11.68 -3.05
CA ARG A 30 1.45 -11.60 -1.85
C ARG A 30 2.22 -10.87 -0.74
N SER A 31 1.92 -9.61 -0.51
CA SER A 31 2.61 -8.77 0.47
C SER A 31 1.76 -8.43 1.70
N VAL A 32 0.94 -9.37 2.11
CA VAL A 32 0.22 -9.29 3.40
C VAL A 32 1.22 -9.41 4.53
N ARG A 33 1.09 -8.59 5.56
CA ARG A 33 1.92 -8.66 6.76
C ARG A 33 1.83 -10.05 7.41
N GLU A 34 2.97 -10.57 7.80
CA GLU A 34 3.14 -11.85 8.50
C GLU A 34 4.06 -11.68 9.72
N GLU A 35 4.27 -12.77 10.47
CA GLU A 35 5.21 -12.78 11.59
C GLU A 35 6.62 -12.38 11.15
N PRO A 36 7.30 -11.53 11.91
CA PRO A 36 8.66 -11.09 11.61
C PRO A 36 9.64 -12.25 11.48
N GLN A 37 10.55 -12.13 10.53
CA GLN A 37 11.67 -13.04 10.35
C GLN A 37 12.99 -12.26 10.32
N PRO A 38 14.16 -12.90 10.53
CA PRO A 38 15.44 -12.21 10.47
C PRO A 38 15.62 -11.42 9.17
N GLY A 39 15.76 -10.08 9.28
CA GLY A 39 15.86 -9.18 8.14
C GLY A 39 14.55 -8.91 7.39
N MET A 40 13.43 -9.41 7.86
CA MET A 40 12.09 -9.22 7.26
C MET A 40 11.10 -8.80 8.36
N PRO A 41 11.08 -7.51 8.72
CA PRO A 41 10.36 -7.02 9.91
C PRO A 41 8.83 -7.25 9.83
N PHE A 42 8.28 -7.33 8.63
CA PHE A 42 6.84 -7.53 8.41
C PHE A 42 6.53 -8.83 7.66
N GLY A 43 7.50 -9.75 7.66
CA GLY A 43 7.39 -11.05 6.99
C GLY A 43 7.98 -11.07 5.57
N PRO A 44 8.00 -12.26 4.95
CA PRO A 44 8.66 -12.46 3.65
C PRO A 44 7.93 -11.78 2.48
N GLY A 45 6.60 -11.66 2.55
CA GLY A 45 5.79 -11.07 1.47
C GLY A 45 6.09 -9.60 1.24
N PRO A 46 5.98 -8.71 2.24
CA PRO A 46 6.35 -7.30 2.11
C PRO A 46 7.81 -7.09 1.71
N ALA A 47 8.74 -7.89 2.26
CA ALA A 47 10.15 -7.82 1.88
C ALA A 47 10.37 -8.18 0.39
N ALA A 48 9.69 -9.21 -0.12
CA ALA A 48 9.76 -9.60 -1.53
C ALA A 48 9.15 -8.54 -2.47
N ALA A 49 8.04 -7.90 -2.04
CA ALA A 49 7.44 -6.80 -2.82
C ALA A 49 8.37 -5.60 -2.90
N LEU A 50 9.06 -5.28 -1.80
CA LEU A 50 10.06 -4.22 -1.77
C LEU A 50 11.26 -4.51 -2.69
N ASP A 51 11.79 -5.74 -2.63
CA ASP A 51 12.89 -6.17 -3.49
C ASP A 51 12.54 -6.04 -4.98
N GLU A 52 11.35 -6.52 -5.38
CA GLU A 52 10.88 -6.41 -6.76
C GLU A 52 10.64 -4.96 -7.19
N ALA A 53 10.11 -4.10 -6.32
CA ALA A 53 9.90 -2.69 -6.61
C ALA A 53 11.23 -1.94 -6.79
N LEU A 54 12.22 -2.20 -5.93
CA LEU A 54 13.56 -1.61 -6.07
C LEU A 54 14.30 -2.13 -7.30
N LYS A 55 14.12 -3.41 -7.64
CA LYS A 55 14.63 -4.00 -8.88
C LYS A 55 14.01 -3.34 -10.11
N LEU A 56 12.69 -3.17 -10.13
CA LEU A 56 11.97 -2.44 -11.20
C LEU A 56 12.52 -1.02 -11.36
N ALA A 57 12.69 -0.29 -10.25
CA ALA A 57 13.25 1.06 -10.28
C ALA A 57 14.69 1.08 -10.81
N GLY A 58 15.52 0.10 -10.43
CA GLY A 58 16.87 -0.09 -10.94
C GLY A 58 16.91 -0.39 -12.44
N GLU A 59 16.01 -1.25 -12.94
CA GLU A 59 15.84 -1.54 -14.38
C GLU A 59 15.47 -0.28 -15.18
N LEU A 60 14.73 0.64 -14.57
CA LEU A 60 14.39 1.95 -15.13
C LEU A 60 15.55 2.97 -15.01
N GLY A 61 16.67 2.61 -14.37
CA GLY A 61 17.87 3.43 -14.25
C GLY A 61 17.85 4.43 -13.09
N PHE A 62 17.03 4.20 -12.07
CA PHE A 62 17.04 5.00 -10.85
C PHE A 62 18.05 4.49 -9.82
N ALA A 63 18.58 5.39 -9.00
CA ALA A 63 19.32 5.04 -7.81
C ALA A 63 18.32 4.57 -6.73
N THR A 64 18.62 3.43 -6.11
CA THR A 64 17.75 2.81 -5.11
C THR A 64 18.51 2.53 -3.81
N LYS A 65 17.81 2.56 -2.68
CA LYS A 65 18.34 2.19 -1.37
C LYS A 65 17.28 1.42 -0.59
N ASN A 66 17.66 0.30 -0.03
CA ASN A 66 16.84 -0.48 0.90
C ASN A 66 17.22 -0.16 2.34
N TYR A 67 16.27 0.26 3.14
CA TYR A 67 16.41 0.54 4.57
C TYR A 67 15.91 -0.66 5.38
N ASP A 68 16.71 -1.72 5.39
CA ASP A 68 16.53 -2.94 6.21
C ASP A 68 15.16 -3.61 6.03
N ASN A 69 14.61 -3.57 4.82
CA ASN A 69 13.27 -4.06 4.46
C ASN A 69 12.09 -3.39 5.20
N TYR A 70 12.31 -2.23 5.82
CA TYR A 70 11.24 -1.35 6.26
C TYR A 70 10.77 -0.44 5.13
N VAL A 71 11.69 0.25 4.47
CA VAL A 71 11.37 1.21 3.40
C VAL A 71 12.40 1.11 2.28
N GLY A 72 11.93 1.20 1.05
CA GLY A 72 12.75 1.46 -0.12
C GLY A 72 12.73 2.94 -0.49
N ALA A 73 13.86 3.46 -0.93
CA ALA A 73 13.95 4.79 -1.49
C ALA A 73 14.43 4.75 -2.94
N VAL A 74 13.79 5.54 -3.79
CA VAL A 74 14.12 5.70 -5.20
C VAL A 74 14.33 7.18 -5.48
N ASP A 75 15.53 7.57 -5.91
CA ASP A 75 15.90 8.95 -6.16
C ASP A 75 15.79 9.30 -7.66
N LEU A 76 15.13 10.40 -7.97
CA LEU A 76 15.01 10.92 -9.34
C LEU A 76 16.36 11.48 -9.84
N ASN A 77 17.14 12.10 -8.97
CA ASN A 77 18.46 12.64 -9.24
C ASN A 77 19.32 12.70 -7.96
N ASP A 78 20.54 13.23 -8.05
CA ASP A 78 21.56 13.30 -7.00
C ASP A 78 21.57 14.61 -6.19
N LYS A 79 20.54 15.47 -6.38
CA LYS A 79 20.44 16.75 -5.66
C LYS A 79 19.80 16.59 -4.29
N ASP A 80 19.80 17.66 -3.51
CA ASP A 80 19.10 17.71 -2.22
C ASP A 80 17.61 17.42 -2.41
N THR A 81 17.08 16.53 -1.60
CA THR A 81 15.68 16.10 -1.67
C THR A 81 14.76 17.18 -1.10
N ALA A 82 13.81 17.64 -1.90
CA ALA A 82 12.78 18.60 -1.51
C ALA A 82 11.36 18.02 -1.50
N LEU A 83 11.18 16.84 -2.09
CA LEU A 83 9.88 16.18 -2.19
C LEU A 83 10.02 14.70 -1.84
N HIS A 84 9.20 14.22 -0.91
CA HIS A 84 8.91 12.80 -0.74
C HIS A 84 7.56 12.48 -1.39
N ILE A 85 7.52 11.40 -2.17
CA ILE A 85 6.31 10.74 -2.63
C ILE A 85 6.20 9.46 -1.80
N LEU A 86 5.15 9.35 -1.00
CA LEU A 86 5.01 8.26 -0.05
C LEU A 86 3.97 7.25 -0.54
N CYS A 87 4.43 6.03 -0.79
CA CYS A 87 3.61 4.90 -1.21
C CYS A 87 3.91 3.69 -0.32
N HIS A 88 3.03 2.69 -0.37
CA HIS A 88 3.26 1.42 0.30
C HIS A 88 3.09 0.21 -0.63
N LEU A 89 3.67 -0.91 -0.23
CA LEU A 89 3.69 -2.15 -1.01
C LEU A 89 3.02 -3.31 -0.29
N ASP A 90 2.82 -3.19 1.03
CA ASP A 90 2.01 -4.15 1.77
C ASP A 90 0.54 -3.99 1.40
N VAL A 91 -0.23 -5.02 1.64
CA VAL A 91 -1.66 -5.08 1.32
C VAL A 91 -2.42 -5.77 2.44
N VAL A 92 -3.70 -5.43 2.59
CA VAL A 92 -4.63 -6.20 3.45
C VAL A 92 -4.80 -7.64 2.94
N GLY A 93 -5.31 -8.51 3.79
CA GLY A 93 -5.64 -9.89 3.42
C GLY A 93 -6.58 -9.97 2.23
N GLU A 94 -6.61 -11.12 1.60
CA GLU A 94 -7.32 -11.39 0.34
C GLU A 94 -8.81 -11.07 0.40
N GLY A 95 -9.45 -11.39 1.54
CA GLY A 95 -10.90 -11.35 1.66
C GLY A 95 -11.57 -12.45 0.83
N THR A 96 -12.84 -12.26 0.51
CA THR A 96 -13.65 -13.18 -0.29
C THR A 96 -14.40 -12.43 -1.40
N GLY A 97 -15.03 -13.16 -2.32
CA GLY A 97 -15.86 -12.55 -3.35
C GLY A 97 -15.13 -12.15 -4.64
N TRP A 98 -13.92 -12.64 -4.84
CA TRP A 98 -13.20 -12.47 -6.10
C TRP A 98 -13.92 -13.22 -7.23
N THR A 99 -14.36 -12.47 -8.26
CA THR A 99 -15.17 -13.02 -9.37
C THR A 99 -14.54 -12.81 -10.75
N VAL A 100 -13.61 -11.86 -10.87
CA VAL A 100 -12.94 -11.52 -12.13
C VAL A 100 -11.62 -12.25 -12.28
N THR A 101 -10.87 -12.34 -11.19
CA THR A 101 -9.58 -13.02 -11.11
C THR A 101 -9.30 -13.42 -9.65
N GLU A 102 -8.25 -14.20 -9.42
CA GLU A 102 -7.72 -14.43 -8.06
C GLU A 102 -6.91 -13.21 -7.59
N PRO A 103 -6.78 -12.99 -6.26
CA PRO A 103 -6.16 -11.78 -5.70
C PRO A 103 -4.80 -11.40 -6.29
N TYR A 104 -3.93 -12.36 -6.51
CA TYR A 104 -2.55 -12.15 -6.97
C TYR A 104 -2.30 -12.61 -8.40
N GLU A 105 -3.37 -12.77 -9.18
CA GLU A 105 -3.35 -13.05 -10.60
C GLU A 105 -3.87 -11.81 -11.37
N PRO A 106 -3.03 -10.80 -11.61
CA PRO A 106 -3.48 -9.55 -12.23
C PRO A 106 -4.08 -9.81 -13.62
N LYS A 107 -5.26 -9.24 -13.86
CA LYS A 107 -5.99 -9.44 -15.10
C LYS A 107 -6.60 -8.14 -15.61
N GLU A 108 -6.33 -7.81 -16.87
CA GLU A 108 -6.97 -6.70 -17.56
C GLU A 108 -8.28 -7.17 -18.22
N VAL A 109 -9.38 -6.48 -17.90
CA VAL A 109 -10.70 -6.71 -18.51
C VAL A 109 -11.33 -5.35 -18.78
N ASP A 110 -11.74 -5.10 -20.01
CA ASP A 110 -12.40 -3.86 -20.44
C ASP A 110 -11.65 -2.57 -20.04
N GLY A 111 -10.32 -2.63 -20.08
CA GLY A 111 -9.47 -1.49 -19.75
C GLY A 111 -9.24 -1.27 -18.24
N MET A 112 -9.77 -2.13 -17.40
CA MET A 112 -9.56 -2.15 -15.94
C MET A 112 -8.58 -3.27 -15.57
N LEU A 113 -7.61 -2.97 -14.70
CA LEU A 113 -6.69 -3.96 -14.16
C LEU A 113 -7.18 -4.42 -12.78
N TYR A 114 -7.48 -5.70 -12.65
CA TYR A 114 -7.96 -6.33 -11.42
C TYR A 114 -6.84 -7.09 -10.71
N GLY A 115 -6.81 -6.98 -9.37
CA GLY A 115 -5.87 -7.68 -8.49
C GLY A 115 -5.74 -6.97 -7.15
N ARG A 116 -5.27 -7.67 -6.10
CA ARG A 116 -5.02 -7.06 -4.80
C ARG A 116 -3.82 -6.10 -4.88
N GLY A 117 -4.04 -4.81 -4.52
CA GLY A 117 -3.02 -3.77 -4.58
C GLY A 117 -2.96 -3.02 -5.92
N THR A 118 -3.85 -3.29 -6.89
CA THR A 118 -3.87 -2.52 -8.15
C THR A 118 -4.27 -1.07 -7.94
N ASP A 119 -5.03 -0.76 -6.89
CA ASP A 119 -5.52 0.55 -6.51
C ASP A 119 -4.81 1.05 -5.24
N ASP A 120 -4.67 0.21 -4.26
CA ASP A 120 -4.16 0.47 -2.92
C ASP A 120 -2.98 -0.47 -2.61
N ASP A 121 -1.72 -0.05 -2.68
CA ASP A 121 -1.16 1.21 -3.23
C ASP A 121 -0.06 0.90 -4.27
N LYS A 122 0.09 -0.40 -4.71
CA LYS A 122 1.10 -0.81 -5.70
C LYS A 122 0.91 -0.13 -7.06
N GLY A 123 -0.35 0.11 -7.45
CA GLY A 123 -0.66 0.84 -8.68
C GLY A 123 -0.18 2.29 -8.64
N PRO A 124 -0.61 3.09 -7.66
CA PRO A 124 -0.10 4.44 -7.45
C PRO A 124 1.42 4.52 -7.26
N ALA A 125 2.04 3.56 -6.55
CA ALA A 125 3.50 3.48 -6.43
C ALA A 125 4.21 3.35 -7.79
N VAL A 126 3.70 2.47 -8.66
CA VAL A 126 4.22 2.34 -10.03
C VAL A 126 3.93 3.59 -10.86
N ALA A 127 2.73 4.18 -10.72
CA ALA A 127 2.39 5.42 -11.42
C ALA A 127 3.34 6.56 -11.03
N ALA A 128 3.66 6.71 -9.74
CA ALA A 128 4.64 7.67 -9.25
C ALA A 128 6.04 7.41 -9.83
N LEU A 129 6.48 6.16 -9.86
CA LEU A 129 7.76 5.76 -10.44
C LEU A 129 7.85 6.10 -11.94
N LEU A 130 6.79 5.82 -12.71
CA LEU A 130 6.76 6.15 -14.14
C LEU A 130 6.60 7.66 -14.39
N ALA A 131 5.95 8.40 -13.49
CA ALA A 131 5.92 9.86 -13.54
C ALA A 131 7.33 10.44 -13.35
N MET A 132 8.12 9.91 -12.40
CA MET A 132 9.53 10.26 -12.24
C MET A 132 10.34 9.92 -13.51
N GLN A 133 10.09 8.77 -14.13
CA GLN A 133 10.71 8.40 -15.40
C GLN A 133 10.39 9.42 -16.51
N ALA A 134 9.12 9.81 -16.65
CA ALA A 134 8.72 10.80 -17.66
C ALA A 134 9.41 12.15 -17.46
N VAL A 135 9.49 12.64 -16.22
CA VAL A 135 10.19 13.89 -15.89
C VAL A 135 11.66 13.83 -16.29
N ARG A 136 12.33 12.73 -16.05
CA ARG A 136 13.73 12.50 -16.43
C ARG A 136 13.89 12.40 -17.94
N ASP A 137 13.10 11.55 -18.60
CA ASP A 137 13.20 11.26 -20.03
C ASP A 137 12.89 12.50 -20.89
N LEU A 138 12.00 13.38 -20.41
CA LEU A 138 11.66 14.66 -21.05
C LEU A 138 12.70 15.77 -20.75
N GLY A 139 13.70 15.49 -19.94
CA GLY A 139 14.74 16.46 -19.58
C GLY A 139 14.21 17.69 -18.85
N VAL A 140 13.16 17.52 -18.01
CA VAL A 140 12.60 18.63 -17.23
C VAL A 140 13.67 19.14 -16.26
N PRO A 141 14.03 20.45 -16.30
CA PRO A 141 15.06 20.98 -15.42
C PRO A 141 14.54 21.05 -13.99
N LEU A 142 15.16 20.32 -13.10
CA LEU A 142 14.82 20.28 -11.67
C LEU A 142 15.88 20.98 -10.84
N LYS A 143 15.46 21.70 -9.80
CA LYS A 143 16.35 22.33 -8.82
C LYS A 143 16.72 21.35 -7.70
N HIS A 144 15.81 20.41 -7.39
CA HIS A 144 15.91 19.48 -6.29
C HIS A 144 15.59 18.06 -6.72
N ASN A 145 15.87 17.10 -5.84
CA ASN A 145 15.46 15.72 -5.98
C ASN A 145 14.00 15.52 -5.52
N ALA A 146 13.32 14.59 -6.18
CA ALA A 146 12.13 13.93 -5.65
C ALA A 146 12.50 12.49 -5.32
N ARG A 147 12.15 12.04 -4.11
CA ARG A 147 12.38 10.69 -3.62
C ARG A 147 11.05 9.98 -3.45
N LEU A 148 10.89 8.85 -4.14
CA LEU A 148 9.80 7.92 -3.89
C LEU A 148 10.19 7.03 -2.71
N LEU A 149 9.35 7.00 -1.69
CA LEU A 149 9.44 6.11 -0.54
C LEU A 149 8.41 4.98 -0.71
N LEU A 150 8.87 3.75 -0.56
CA LEU A 150 8.10 2.53 -0.72
C LEU A 150 8.05 1.83 0.64
N GLY A 151 6.98 2.07 1.39
CA GLY A 151 6.71 1.47 2.69
C GLY A 151 6.28 0.03 2.61
N THR A 152 6.33 -0.67 3.74
CA THR A 152 5.99 -2.10 3.84
C THR A 152 5.10 -2.45 5.03
N ASP A 153 4.50 -1.43 5.72
CA ASP A 153 3.68 -1.61 6.92
C ASP A 153 2.56 -0.56 7.08
N GLU A 154 2.09 0.07 6.00
CA GLU A 154 1.05 1.10 6.07
C GLU A 154 -0.24 0.55 6.67
N GLU A 155 -0.72 -0.58 6.15
CA GLU A 155 -1.95 -1.27 6.51
C GLU A 155 -2.01 -1.78 7.98
N SER A 156 -0.88 -1.71 8.67
CA SER A 156 -0.73 -2.27 10.02
C SER A 156 -0.12 -1.31 11.04
N GLY A 157 0.03 -0.02 10.67
CA GLY A 157 0.40 1.02 11.63
C GLY A 157 1.64 1.85 11.31
N SER A 158 2.19 1.72 10.09
CA SER A 158 3.24 2.61 9.53
C SER A 158 4.53 2.70 10.36
N SER A 159 4.92 1.61 11.05
CA SER A 159 6.18 1.58 11.81
C SER A 159 7.43 1.58 10.93
N ASP A 160 7.27 1.25 9.65
CA ASP A 160 8.26 1.36 8.59
C ASP A 160 8.68 2.80 8.34
N ILE A 161 7.71 3.72 8.28
CA ILE A 161 7.96 5.15 8.07
C ILE A 161 8.58 5.79 9.32
N GLU A 162 8.18 5.38 10.52
CA GLU A 162 8.87 5.79 11.75
C GLU A 162 10.34 5.38 11.73
N TYR A 163 10.63 4.13 11.29
CA TYR A 163 12.00 3.64 11.15
C TYR A 163 12.80 4.46 10.13
N TYR A 164 12.23 4.78 8.98
CA TYR A 164 12.89 5.59 7.96
C TYR A 164 13.24 7.00 8.47
N TYR A 165 12.27 7.71 9.05
CA TYR A 165 12.47 9.05 9.57
C TYR A 165 13.29 9.10 10.88
N GLY A 166 13.53 7.97 11.50
CA GLY A 166 14.55 7.84 12.55
C GLY A 166 15.98 7.88 12.02
N LYS A 167 16.19 7.70 10.71
CA LYS A 167 17.50 7.67 10.05
C LYS A 167 17.72 8.80 9.05
N GLU A 168 16.66 9.28 8.42
CA GLU A 168 16.71 10.28 7.35
C GLU A 168 15.83 11.49 7.70
N PRO A 169 16.19 12.69 7.24
CA PRO A 169 15.39 13.88 7.49
C PRO A 169 14.09 13.89 6.70
N TYR A 170 13.11 14.64 7.20
CA TYR A 170 11.89 14.96 6.44
C TYR A 170 12.24 15.86 5.24
N ALA A 171 11.60 15.60 4.11
CA ALA A 171 11.64 16.56 3.00
C ALA A 171 10.75 17.78 3.32
N PRO A 172 11.04 18.95 2.75
CA PRO A 172 10.19 20.14 2.87
C PRO A 172 8.73 19.92 2.43
N CYS A 173 8.51 19.03 1.46
CA CYS A 173 7.20 18.65 0.98
C CYS A 173 7.07 17.12 0.95
N THR A 174 5.87 16.63 1.29
CA THR A 174 5.52 15.21 1.17
C THR A 174 4.08 15.10 0.72
N PHE A 175 3.79 14.19 -0.19
CA PHE A 175 2.43 13.76 -0.50
C PHE A 175 2.38 12.24 -0.67
N SER A 176 1.18 11.67 -0.47
CA SER A 176 0.88 10.29 -0.82
C SER A 176 -0.16 10.27 -1.94
N PRO A 177 0.04 9.48 -3.01
CA PRO A 177 -0.98 9.26 -4.03
C PRO A 177 -2.00 8.17 -3.62
N ASP A 178 -1.90 7.66 -2.41
CA ASP A 178 -2.78 6.67 -1.81
C ASP A 178 -4.11 7.34 -1.40
N GLY A 179 -5.03 7.44 -2.35
CA GLY A 179 -6.33 8.06 -2.12
C GLY A 179 -7.06 8.45 -3.40
N GLU A 180 -8.24 9.04 -3.25
CA GLU A 180 -9.04 9.50 -4.39
C GLU A 180 -8.44 10.75 -5.04
N PHE A 181 -8.41 10.76 -6.37
CA PHE A 181 -7.94 11.91 -7.15
C PHE A 181 -9.06 12.92 -7.41
N PRO A 182 -8.77 14.24 -7.59
CA PRO A 182 -7.42 14.78 -7.75
C PRO A 182 -6.70 15.11 -6.42
N VAL A 183 -7.40 15.42 -5.36
CA VAL A 183 -6.82 15.79 -4.05
C VAL A 183 -7.83 15.57 -2.93
N ILE A 184 -7.43 14.84 -1.89
CA ILE A 184 -8.12 14.83 -0.60
C ILE A 184 -7.46 15.88 0.28
N ASN A 185 -8.19 16.92 0.65
CA ASN A 185 -7.71 18.01 1.50
C ASN A 185 -8.43 18.13 2.83
N ILE A 186 -9.42 17.27 3.07
CA ILE A 186 -10.16 17.17 4.34
C ILE A 186 -10.35 15.68 4.65
N GLU A 187 -9.93 15.27 5.82
CA GLU A 187 -10.12 13.92 6.31
C GLU A 187 -10.80 13.94 7.68
N LYS A 188 -11.70 12.98 7.91
CA LYS A 188 -12.39 12.85 9.19
C LYS A 188 -11.49 12.16 10.21
N GLY A 189 -11.51 12.64 11.45
CA GLY A 189 -10.83 12.00 12.57
C GLY A 189 -11.38 10.61 12.88
N SER A 190 -10.57 9.79 13.51
CA SER A 190 -10.92 8.44 13.97
C SER A 190 -11.04 8.42 15.49
N TYR A 191 -12.13 7.81 15.99
CA TYR A 191 -12.31 7.53 17.41
C TYR A 191 -12.64 6.04 17.58
N LYS A 192 -11.76 5.29 18.21
CA LYS A 192 -11.85 3.83 18.37
C LYS A 192 -11.91 3.45 19.84
N PRO A 193 -13.07 3.65 20.54
CA PRO A 193 -13.18 3.33 21.95
C PRO A 193 -13.26 1.83 22.17
N VAL A 194 -12.64 1.36 23.26
CA VAL A 194 -12.78 0.00 23.75
C VAL A 194 -13.66 0.04 24.99
N PHE A 195 -14.77 -0.67 24.95
CA PHE A 195 -15.67 -0.82 26.09
C PHE A 195 -15.45 -2.20 26.70
N THR A 196 -15.14 -2.22 28.00
CA THR A 196 -15.01 -3.46 28.76
C THR A 196 -15.90 -3.42 29.97
N LYS A 197 -16.52 -4.55 30.30
CA LYS A 197 -17.26 -4.76 31.55
C LYS A 197 -16.95 -6.15 32.07
N THR A 198 -16.57 -6.21 33.32
CA THR A 198 -16.40 -7.48 34.04
C THR A 198 -17.60 -7.68 34.98
N TRP A 199 -18.11 -8.88 35.02
CA TRP A 199 -19.16 -9.29 35.99
C TRP A 199 -18.82 -10.66 36.56
N GLU A 200 -19.38 -10.95 37.73
CA GLU A 200 -19.28 -12.27 38.36
C GLU A 200 -19.99 -13.32 37.50
N ALA A 201 -19.61 -14.59 37.69
CA ALA A 201 -20.21 -15.70 36.96
C ALA A 201 -21.72 -15.75 37.21
N GLU A 202 -22.50 -15.65 36.16
CA GLU A 202 -23.95 -15.62 36.21
C GLU A 202 -24.53 -16.99 35.87
N THR A 203 -25.52 -17.42 36.67
CA THR A 203 -26.22 -18.69 36.45
C THR A 203 -27.56 -18.51 35.75
N ALA A 204 -27.99 -17.28 35.49
CA ALA A 204 -29.24 -17.00 34.78
C ALA A 204 -29.21 -17.58 33.34
N THR A 205 -30.39 -18.08 32.92
CA THR A 205 -30.61 -18.60 31.56
C THR A 205 -31.93 -18.06 31.02
N PRO A 206 -32.05 -17.84 29.70
CA PRO A 206 -30.98 -17.93 28.67
C PRO A 206 -29.96 -16.82 28.80
N ARG A 207 -28.70 -17.10 28.41
CA ARG A 207 -27.64 -16.09 28.41
C ARG A 207 -26.70 -16.28 27.22
N VAL A 208 -26.14 -15.18 26.73
CA VAL A 208 -25.04 -15.21 25.77
C VAL A 208 -23.78 -15.69 26.50
N LYS A 209 -23.15 -16.77 26.00
CA LYS A 209 -21.88 -17.28 26.45
C LYS A 209 -20.71 -16.68 25.69
N GLU A 210 -20.88 -16.60 24.39
CA GLU A 210 -19.85 -16.13 23.46
C GLU A 210 -20.53 -15.33 22.34
N LEU A 211 -19.89 -14.26 21.93
CA LEU A 211 -20.28 -13.48 20.77
C LEU A 211 -19.00 -13.12 20.00
N HIS A 212 -18.91 -13.55 18.78
CA HIS A 212 -17.81 -13.25 17.88
C HIS A 212 -18.34 -12.58 16.62
N GLY A 213 -17.67 -11.54 16.16
CA GLY A 213 -18.03 -10.85 14.92
C GLY A 213 -16.98 -9.82 14.54
N GLY A 214 -16.74 -9.69 13.23
CA GLY A 214 -15.72 -8.82 12.70
C GLY A 214 -14.29 -9.36 12.86
N PHE A 215 -13.41 -8.92 11.96
CA PHE A 215 -11.99 -9.29 11.95
C PHE A 215 -11.08 -8.07 11.90
N ARG A 216 -11.63 -6.89 11.56
CA ARG A 216 -10.92 -5.62 11.54
C ARG A 216 -11.82 -4.48 12.01
N ILE A 217 -11.23 -3.50 12.69
CA ILE A 217 -11.97 -2.40 13.31
C ILE A 217 -12.59 -1.41 12.30
N ASN A 218 -12.07 -1.37 11.11
CA ASN A 218 -12.52 -0.50 10.00
C ASN A 218 -13.36 -1.24 8.94
N VAL A 219 -13.65 -2.53 9.18
CA VAL A 219 -14.46 -3.35 8.25
C VAL A 219 -15.78 -3.69 8.89
N LEU A 220 -16.89 -3.43 8.19
CA LEU A 220 -18.22 -3.84 8.63
C LEU A 220 -18.29 -5.38 8.64
N PRO A 221 -18.60 -6.01 9.79
CA PRO A 221 -18.67 -7.47 9.88
C PRO A 221 -19.75 -8.04 8.97
N PRO A 222 -19.42 -8.93 8.02
CA PRO A 222 -20.42 -9.60 7.18
C PRO A 222 -21.17 -10.68 7.96
N GLU A 223 -20.57 -11.23 9.02
CA GLU A 223 -21.08 -12.35 9.79
C GLU A 223 -20.80 -12.15 11.29
N ALA A 224 -21.66 -12.73 12.13
CA ALA A 224 -21.45 -12.83 13.58
C ALA A 224 -22.00 -14.15 14.10
N GLU A 225 -21.31 -14.73 15.07
CA GLU A 225 -21.70 -15.96 15.76
C GLU A 225 -22.01 -15.69 17.22
N CYS A 226 -23.05 -16.32 17.73
CA CYS A 226 -23.46 -16.20 19.13
C CYS A 226 -23.75 -17.57 19.73
N VAL A 227 -23.10 -17.89 20.85
CA VAL A 227 -23.41 -19.08 21.66
C VAL A 227 -24.29 -18.69 22.80
N ILE A 228 -25.49 -19.27 22.86
CA ILE A 228 -26.49 -19.03 23.93
C ILE A 228 -26.66 -20.29 24.75
N ALA A 229 -26.52 -20.14 26.09
CA ALA A 229 -26.80 -21.20 27.04
C ALA A 229 -28.23 -21.10 27.55
N GLY A 230 -28.90 -22.25 27.74
CA GLY A 230 -30.21 -22.36 28.40
C GLY A 230 -31.40 -22.04 27.50
N LEU A 231 -31.26 -22.16 26.18
CA LEU A 231 -32.40 -22.29 25.28
C LEU A 231 -32.86 -23.77 25.29
N SER A 232 -34.15 -24.00 25.46
CA SER A 232 -34.74 -25.30 25.15
C SER A 232 -34.81 -25.50 23.64
N ALA A 233 -34.51 -26.70 23.19
CA ALA A 233 -34.75 -27.10 21.81
C ALA A 233 -36.24 -27.07 21.46
#